data_5f337e377c2875ff133b7a7be7a1c15a
#
_entry.id   5f337e377c2875ff133b7a7be7a1c15a
#
_cell.length_a   1.000
_cell.length_b   1.000
_cell.length_c   1.000
_cell.angle_alpha   90.00
_cell.angle_beta   90.00
_cell.angle_gamma   90.00
#
_symmetry.space_group_name_H-M   'P 1'
#
loop_
_entity.id
_entity.type
_entity.pdbx_description
1 polymer ?
#
loop_
_entity_poly.entity_id
_entity_poly.type
_entity_poly.pdbx_seq_one_letter_code
_entity_poly.pdbx_strand_id
1 'polypeptide(L)'
;MSSGDAAHMAESAASIAAASIGAVQIGEDGKPLELSALKASISEQAEHVIEKIMPRKVIRLTELYKNSKTSSHDALEVVKNGALANRGVTQLLEVLKVEILELIQYLDVLKLWVQLNIPSIQDGNNFGVSIQEEIAGMLEAGKNSGLGFLDTFTKYYATRGKLITKLNKYPNVDDYHRGIAELDEKKHLLLRHCCLDLRNNYAVLFDMITKNKDRLEKPRGLSNHISSMY
;
A
#
# COMPACT_ATOMS: atom_id res chain seq x y z
N MET A 1 -0.55 18.72 19.70
CA MET A 1 0.36 18.82 18.54
C MET A 1 -0.20 19.89 17.63
N SER A 2 0.61 20.87 17.23
CA SER A 2 0.17 22.00 16.40
C SER A 2 -0.03 21.57 14.95
N SER A 3 -0.82 22.32 14.18
CA SER A 3 -1.03 22.08 12.74
C SER A 3 0.30 22.09 11.93
N GLY A 4 1.36 22.67 12.49
CA GLY A 4 2.70 22.66 11.92
C GLY A 4 3.39 21.29 11.99
N ASP A 5 3.12 20.49 13.02
CA ASP A 5 3.75 19.17 13.18
C ASP A 5 3.20 18.16 12.16
N ALA A 6 1.91 18.24 11.84
CA ALA A 6 1.29 17.36 10.84
C ALA A 6 1.76 17.70 9.42
N ALA A 7 1.89 18.98 9.09
CA ALA A 7 2.42 19.42 7.79
C ALA A 7 3.89 19.03 7.63
N HIS A 8 4.72 19.20 8.65
CA HIS A 8 6.12 18.82 8.65
C HIS A 8 6.32 17.29 8.55
N MET A 9 5.43 16.50 9.17
CA MET A 9 5.45 15.02 9.04
C MET A 9 5.01 14.57 7.64
N ALA A 10 4.01 15.24 7.04
CA ALA A 10 3.58 14.95 5.68
C ALA A 10 4.64 15.34 4.63
N GLU A 11 5.30 16.46 4.81
CA GLU A 11 6.39 16.93 3.94
C GLU A 11 7.65 16.06 4.10
N SER A 12 7.95 15.62 5.33
CA SER A 12 9.03 14.66 5.62
C SER A 12 8.72 13.28 5.02
N ALA A 13 7.48 12.78 5.09
CA ALA A 13 7.09 11.51 4.49
C ALA A 13 7.14 11.57 2.95
N ALA A 14 6.70 12.66 2.35
CA ALA A 14 6.79 12.88 0.90
C ALA A 14 8.25 13.02 0.44
N SER A 15 9.09 13.69 1.22
CA SER A 15 10.53 13.83 0.94
C SER A 15 11.28 12.51 1.11
N ILE A 16 10.94 11.69 2.12
CA ILE A 16 11.53 10.36 2.33
C ILE A 16 11.07 9.39 1.25
N ALA A 17 9.81 9.44 0.82
CA ALA A 17 9.29 8.65 -0.29
C ALA A 17 9.94 9.03 -1.62
N ALA A 18 10.13 10.31 -1.88
CA ALA A 18 10.83 10.81 -3.07
C ALA A 18 12.34 10.48 -3.07
N ALA A 19 12.96 10.42 -1.90
CA ALA A 19 14.38 10.07 -1.77
C ALA A 19 14.64 8.56 -1.80
N SER A 20 13.64 7.72 -1.48
CA SER A 20 13.79 6.26 -1.47
C SER A 20 13.49 5.59 -2.81
N ILE A 21 12.74 6.25 -3.68
CA ILE A 21 12.53 5.84 -5.07
C ILE A 21 13.29 6.86 -5.90
N GLY A 22 14.55 6.54 -6.24
CA GLY A 22 15.34 7.39 -7.11
C GLY A 22 14.47 7.76 -8.33
N ALA A 23 14.09 9.03 -8.43
CA ALA A 23 13.46 9.53 -9.64
C ALA A 23 14.33 9.03 -10.80
N VAL A 24 13.73 8.34 -11.77
CA VAL A 24 14.42 8.01 -13.02
C VAL A 24 14.88 9.34 -13.58
N GLN A 25 16.12 9.72 -13.28
CA GLN A 25 16.71 10.92 -13.81
C GLN A 25 16.88 10.65 -15.31
N ILE A 26 15.98 11.20 -16.10
CA ILE A 26 16.28 11.46 -17.50
C ILE A 26 17.47 12.39 -17.40
N GLY A 27 18.64 11.92 -17.86
CA GLY A 27 19.88 12.67 -17.73
C GLY A 27 19.66 14.07 -18.24
N GLU A 28 20.12 15.09 -17.52
CA GLU A 28 20.00 16.51 -17.87
C GLU A 28 20.55 16.80 -19.27
N ASP A 29 21.29 15.87 -19.87
CA ASP A 29 21.95 15.97 -21.17
C ASP A 29 21.09 15.52 -22.37
N GLY A 30 19.81 15.16 -22.19
CA GLY A 30 18.94 14.73 -23.30
C GLY A 30 19.38 13.43 -24.00
N LYS A 31 20.32 12.67 -23.43
CA LYS A 31 20.74 11.38 -23.98
C LYS A 31 19.63 10.35 -23.80
N PRO A 32 19.38 9.49 -24.81
CA PRO A 32 18.40 8.41 -24.69
C PRO A 32 18.77 7.54 -23.48
N LEU A 33 17.80 7.26 -22.61
CA LEU A 33 17.96 6.37 -21.48
C LEU A 33 18.39 4.99 -22.01
N GLU A 34 19.60 4.56 -21.69
CA GLU A 34 20.02 3.19 -22.05
C GLU A 34 19.17 2.19 -21.28
N LEU A 35 18.46 1.32 -21.99
CA LEU A 35 17.56 0.32 -21.39
C LEU A 35 18.30 -0.55 -20.35
N SER A 36 19.58 -0.78 -20.55
CA SER A 36 20.46 -1.51 -19.62
C SER A 36 20.61 -0.78 -18.28
N ALA A 37 20.81 0.55 -18.32
CA ALA A 37 20.92 1.36 -17.12
C ALA A 37 19.59 1.44 -16.36
N LEU A 38 18.46 1.56 -17.08
CA LEU A 38 17.14 1.51 -16.47
C LEU A 38 16.89 0.16 -15.77
N LYS A 39 17.19 -0.95 -16.45
CA LYS A 39 17.04 -2.29 -15.87
C LYS A 39 17.87 -2.46 -14.60
N ALA A 40 19.12 -1.99 -14.60
CA ALA A 40 19.99 -2.05 -13.42
C ALA A 40 19.41 -1.24 -12.25
N SER A 41 18.97 0.00 -12.50
CA SER A 41 18.36 0.85 -11.48
C SER A 41 17.08 0.27 -10.91
N ILE A 42 16.20 -0.28 -11.74
CA ILE A 42 14.95 -0.92 -11.28
C ILE A 42 15.25 -2.20 -10.49
N SER A 43 16.28 -2.97 -10.88
CA SER A 43 16.69 -4.17 -10.13
C SER A 43 17.20 -3.82 -8.73
N GLU A 44 18.02 -2.77 -8.60
CA GLU A 44 18.50 -2.29 -7.31
C GLU A 44 17.35 -1.82 -6.41
N GLN A 45 16.40 -1.05 -6.98
CA GLN A 45 15.22 -0.60 -6.26
C GLN A 45 14.34 -1.78 -5.80
N ALA A 46 14.11 -2.77 -6.67
CA ALA A 46 13.34 -3.96 -6.35
C ALA A 46 13.99 -4.76 -5.22
N GLU A 47 15.30 -4.97 -5.28
CA GLU A 47 16.05 -5.66 -4.22
C GLU A 47 15.96 -4.93 -2.88
N HIS A 48 16.10 -3.61 -2.88
CA HIS A 48 15.91 -2.78 -1.69
C HIS A 48 14.50 -2.93 -1.10
N VAL A 49 13.47 -2.89 -1.96
CA VAL A 49 12.07 -3.08 -1.52
C VAL A 49 11.87 -4.46 -0.90
N ILE A 50 12.34 -5.51 -1.56
CA ILE A 50 12.19 -6.90 -1.09
C ILE A 50 12.92 -7.11 0.23
N GLU A 51 14.21 -6.76 0.29
CA GLU A 51 15.07 -7.14 1.43
C GLU A 51 14.92 -6.22 2.65
N LYS A 52 14.64 -4.94 2.43
CA LYS A 52 14.65 -3.93 3.51
C LYS A 52 13.27 -3.40 3.85
N ILE A 53 12.47 -3.10 2.83
CA ILE A 53 11.19 -2.41 3.05
C ILE A 53 10.09 -3.39 3.46
N MET A 54 9.84 -4.46 2.70
CA MET A 54 8.74 -5.38 2.96
C MET A 54 8.76 -5.98 4.37
N PRO A 55 9.88 -6.50 4.91
CA PRO A 55 9.91 -7.02 6.27
C PRO A 55 9.60 -5.96 7.33
N ARG A 56 10.11 -4.73 7.15
CA ARG A 56 9.84 -3.61 8.07
C ARG A 56 8.37 -3.19 8.04
N LYS A 57 7.74 -3.18 6.86
CA LYS A 57 6.33 -2.85 6.70
C LYS A 57 5.42 -3.89 7.38
N VAL A 58 5.74 -5.17 7.30
CA VAL A 58 5.01 -6.23 8.02
C VAL A 58 5.04 -5.98 9.53
N ILE A 59 6.22 -5.65 10.10
CA ILE A 59 6.36 -5.36 11.53
C ILE A 59 5.56 -4.10 11.89
N ARG A 60 5.79 -3.00 11.18
CA ARG A 60 5.14 -1.70 11.44
C ARG A 60 3.61 -1.78 11.38
N LEU A 61 3.05 -2.43 10.36
CA LEU A 61 1.60 -2.58 10.23
C LEU A 61 1.01 -3.50 11.31
N THR A 62 1.78 -4.50 11.76
CA THR A 62 1.39 -5.33 12.91
C THR A 62 1.31 -4.50 14.20
N GLU A 63 2.27 -3.62 14.44
CA GLU A 63 2.28 -2.71 15.58
C GLU A 63 1.15 -1.68 15.48
N LEU A 64 0.95 -1.09 14.30
CA LEU A 64 -0.15 -0.16 14.05
C LEU A 64 -1.51 -0.80 14.36
N TYR A 65 -1.73 -2.04 13.90
CA TYR A 65 -2.95 -2.79 14.22
C TYR A 65 -3.12 -3.02 15.73
N LYS A 66 -2.06 -3.40 16.44
CA LYS A 66 -2.11 -3.63 17.89
C LYS A 66 -2.41 -2.35 18.65
N ASN A 67 -1.84 -1.22 18.22
CA ASN A 67 -1.97 0.08 18.89
C ASN A 67 -3.27 0.81 18.51
N SER A 68 -3.95 0.42 17.44
CA SER A 68 -5.20 1.02 16.98
C SER A 68 -6.46 0.54 17.74
N LYS A 69 -6.30 -0.05 18.92
CA LYS A 69 -7.41 -0.42 19.80
C LYS A 69 -8.00 0.86 20.39
N THR A 70 -9.09 1.35 19.83
CA THR A 70 -9.86 2.45 20.42
C THR A 70 -10.98 1.89 21.27
N SER A 71 -11.28 2.53 22.40
CA SER A 71 -12.47 2.20 23.15
C SER A 71 -13.71 2.85 22.47
N SER A 72 -14.83 2.14 22.50
CA SER A 72 -16.13 2.62 21.97
C SER A 72 -16.62 3.93 22.63
N HIS A 73 -16.01 4.34 23.74
CA HIS A 73 -16.39 5.57 24.45
C HIS A 73 -16.07 6.85 23.68
N ASP A 74 -15.02 6.89 22.87
CA ASP A 74 -14.63 8.11 22.15
C ASP A 74 -15.63 8.53 21.06
N ALA A 75 -16.37 7.60 20.47
CA ALA A 75 -17.32 7.87 19.41
C ALA A 75 -18.55 8.67 19.92
N LEU A 76 -19.06 8.32 21.11
CA LEU A 76 -20.22 9.00 21.73
C LEU A 76 -19.87 10.40 22.25
N GLU A 77 -18.66 10.60 22.75
CA GLU A 77 -18.21 11.90 23.27
C GLU A 77 -17.99 12.92 22.14
N VAL A 78 -17.50 12.48 20.98
CA VAL A 78 -17.33 13.31 19.79
C VAL A 78 -18.66 13.84 19.26
N VAL A 79 -19.73 13.05 19.33
CA VAL A 79 -21.07 13.47 18.89
C VAL A 79 -21.67 14.53 19.81
N LYS A 80 -21.40 14.48 21.11
CA LYS A 80 -21.88 15.47 22.10
C LYS A 80 -21.18 16.82 21.94
N ASN A 81 -19.98 16.89 21.43
CA ASN A 81 -19.16 18.10 21.30
C ASN A 81 -19.29 18.82 19.95
N GLY A 82 -20.28 18.48 19.13
CA GLY A 82 -20.57 19.17 17.87
C GLY A 82 -19.96 18.51 16.63
N ALA A 83 -19.79 19.27 15.55
CA ALA A 83 -19.42 18.78 14.22
C ALA A 83 -17.95 18.35 14.06
N LEU A 84 -17.20 18.17 15.13
CA LEU A 84 -15.79 17.77 15.06
C LEU A 84 -15.64 16.37 14.50
N ALA A 85 -14.57 16.16 13.72
CA ALA A 85 -14.20 14.84 13.21
C ALA A 85 -13.79 13.92 14.37
N ASN A 86 -14.10 12.62 14.24
CA ASN A 86 -13.60 11.63 15.18
C ASN A 86 -12.07 11.53 15.06
N ARG A 87 -11.33 11.96 16.10
CA ARG A 87 -9.87 12.06 16.09
C ARG A 87 -9.21 10.71 15.87
N GLY A 88 -9.71 9.64 16.50
CA GLY A 88 -9.15 8.30 16.36
C GLY A 88 -9.25 7.77 14.93
N VAL A 89 -10.44 7.95 14.32
CA VAL A 89 -10.66 7.58 12.91
C VAL A 89 -9.78 8.41 11.98
N THR A 90 -9.74 9.73 12.17
CA THR A 90 -8.97 10.64 11.30
C THR A 90 -7.47 10.35 11.37
N GLN A 91 -6.91 10.19 12.56
CA GLN A 91 -5.48 9.90 12.73
C GLN A 91 -5.09 8.57 12.10
N LEU A 92 -5.88 7.52 12.32
CA LEU A 92 -5.60 6.20 11.71
C LEU A 92 -5.74 6.25 10.19
N LEU A 93 -6.72 7.00 9.68
CA LEU A 93 -6.94 7.18 8.25
C LEU A 93 -5.76 7.89 7.57
N GLU A 94 -5.23 8.97 8.17
CA GLU A 94 -4.08 9.70 7.65
C GLU A 94 -2.83 8.81 7.60
N VAL A 95 -2.57 8.04 8.66
CA VAL A 95 -1.45 7.09 8.68
C VAL A 95 -1.60 6.03 7.59
N LEU A 96 -2.81 5.43 7.47
CA LEU A 96 -3.05 4.40 6.47
C LEU A 96 -2.99 4.93 5.05
N LYS A 97 -3.39 6.17 4.82
CA LYS A 97 -3.25 6.80 3.50
C LYS A 97 -1.80 6.80 3.02
N VAL A 98 -0.87 7.14 3.90
CA VAL A 98 0.58 7.11 3.58
C VAL A 98 1.02 5.67 3.30
N GLU A 99 0.66 4.71 4.17
CA GLU A 99 1.05 3.30 4.01
C GLU A 99 0.51 2.69 2.70
N ILE A 100 -0.71 3.07 2.28
CA ILE A 100 -1.30 2.62 1.01
C ILE A 100 -0.57 3.21 -0.19
N LEU A 101 -0.27 4.52 -0.16
CA LEU A 101 0.45 5.17 -1.26
C LEU A 101 1.85 4.59 -1.44
N GLU A 102 2.56 4.32 -0.34
CA GLU A 102 3.86 3.65 -0.38
C GLU A 102 3.74 2.21 -0.90
N LEU A 103 2.71 1.45 -0.47
CA LEU A 103 2.46 0.12 -1.02
C LEU A 103 2.31 0.17 -2.55
N ILE A 104 1.46 1.06 -3.06
CA ILE A 104 1.22 1.21 -4.50
C ILE A 104 2.55 1.47 -5.24
N GLN A 105 3.38 2.38 -4.74
CA GLN A 105 4.67 2.71 -5.33
C GLN A 105 5.62 1.50 -5.36
N TYR A 106 5.73 0.77 -4.26
CA TYR A 106 6.59 -0.42 -4.19
C TYR A 106 6.10 -1.53 -5.11
N LEU A 107 4.78 -1.74 -5.19
CA LEU A 107 4.22 -2.75 -6.10
C LEU A 107 4.44 -2.37 -7.58
N ASP A 108 4.42 -1.09 -7.94
CA ASP A 108 4.75 -0.63 -9.29
C ASP A 108 6.21 -0.89 -9.64
N VAL A 109 7.15 -0.63 -8.72
CA VAL A 109 8.58 -0.94 -8.91
C VAL A 109 8.79 -2.45 -9.10
N LEU A 110 8.21 -3.27 -8.22
CA LEU A 110 8.34 -4.73 -8.29
C LEU A 110 7.72 -5.30 -9.56
N LYS A 111 6.55 -4.80 -9.96
CA LYS A 111 5.91 -5.23 -11.21
C LYS A 111 6.75 -4.88 -12.42
N LEU A 112 7.29 -3.66 -12.47
CA LEU A 112 8.17 -3.25 -13.56
C LEU A 112 9.45 -4.11 -13.60
N TRP A 113 10.05 -4.40 -12.44
CA TRP A 113 11.20 -5.31 -12.35
C TRP A 113 10.88 -6.70 -12.91
N VAL A 114 9.77 -7.31 -12.52
CA VAL A 114 9.34 -8.61 -13.05
C VAL A 114 9.15 -8.54 -14.56
N GLN A 115 8.45 -7.52 -15.07
CA GLN A 115 8.18 -7.35 -16.50
C GLN A 115 9.44 -7.16 -17.33
N LEU A 116 10.44 -6.41 -16.83
CA LEU A 116 11.71 -6.20 -17.52
C LEU A 116 12.59 -7.46 -17.58
N ASN A 117 12.32 -8.44 -16.72
CA ASN A 117 12.99 -9.74 -16.71
C ASN A 117 12.26 -10.82 -17.52
N ILE A 118 11.09 -10.53 -18.09
CA ILE A 118 10.43 -11.46 -19.03
C ILE A 118 11.30 -11.59 -20.28
N PRO A 119 11.68 -12.81 -20.67
CA PRO A 119 12.55 -13.03 -21.84
C PRO A 119 11.79 -12.82 -23.15
N SER A 120 12.54 -12.77 -24.27
CA SER A 120 11.94 -12.75 -25.59
C SER A 120 11.04 -13.97 -25.83
N ILE A 121 9.98 -13.78 -26.60
CA ILE A 121 9.03 -14.86 -26.93
C ILE A 121 9.75 -15.93 -27.73
N GLN A 122 9.70 -17.17 -27.25
CA GLN A 122 10.26 -18.36 -27.90
C GLN A 122 9.38 -19.57 -27.59
N ASP A 123 9.35 -20.51 -28.50
CA ASP A 123 8.76 -21.84 -28.25
C ASP A 123 9.64 -22.62 -27.26
N GLY A 124 9.01 -23.31 -26.30
CA GLY A 124 9.72 -24.18 -25.37
C GLY A 124 9.47 -23.87 -23.89
N ASN A 125 10.52 -23.96 -23.05
CA ASN A 125 10.37 -23.85 -21.58
C ASN A 125 9.88 -22.50 -21.09
N ASN A 126 8.55 -22.39 -20.92
CA ASN A 126 7.86 -21.18 -20.45
C ASN A 126 7.41 -21.26 -18.99
N PHE A 127 7.77 -22.32 -18.24
CA PHE A 127 7.34 -22.49 -16.85
C PHE A 127 7.80 -21.32 -15.95
N GLY A 128 9.02 -20.83 -16.10
CA GLY A 128 9.49 -19.67 -15.36
C GLY A 128 8.78 -18.38 -15.77
N VAL A 129 8.36 -18.25 -17.02
CA VAL A 129 7.59 -17.10 -17.52
C VAL A 129 6.19 -17.10 -16.89
N SER A 130 5.52 -18.24 -16.79
CA SER A 130 4.21 -18.31 -16.12
C SER A 130 4.27 -17.93 -14.65
N ILE A 131 5.39 -18.21 -13.94
CA ILE A 131 5.61 -17.73 -12.58
C ILE A 131 5.75 -16.19 -12.54
N GLN A 132 6.49 -15.61 -13.50
CA GLN A 132 6.62 -14.15 -13.62
C GLN A 132 5.25 -13.49 -13.86
N GLU A 133 4.43 -14.05 -14.73
CA GLU A 133 3.09 -13.55 -15.03
C GLU A 133 2.15 -13.67 -13.83
N GLU A 134 2.17 -14.78 -13.10
CA GLU A 134 1.39 -14.98 -11.89
C GLU A 134 1.75 -13.94 -10.81
N ILE A 135 3.04 -13.75 -10.53
CA ILE A 135 3.50 -12.76 -9.54
C ILE A 135 3.17 -11.34 -9.99
N ALA A 136 3.33 -11.00 -11.27
CA ALA A 136 2.92 -9.70 -11.80
C ALA A 136 1.40 -9.45 -11.63
N GLY A 137 0.59 -10.50 -11.80
CA GLY A 137 -0.86 -10.45 -11.52
C GLY A 137 -1.17 -10.21 -10.04
N MET A 138 -0.45 -10.86 -9.13
CA MET A 138 -0.60 -10.64 -7.69
C MET A 138 -0.20 -9.22 -7.27
N LEU A 139 0.87 -8.67 -7.83
CA LEU A 139 1.30 -7.30 -7.60
C LEU A 139 0.23 -6.29 -8.06
N GLU A 140 -0.36 -6.50 -9.23
CA GLU A 140 -1.46 -5.67 -9.73
C GLU A 140 -2.71 -5.77 -8.86
N ALA A 141 -3.08 -6.97 -8.42
CA ALA A 141 -4.22 -7.16 -7.52
C ALA A 141 -4.02 -6.44 -6.18
N GLY A 142 -2.81 -6.50 -5.62
CA GLY A 142 -2.44 -5.76 -4.40
C GLY A 142 -2.55 -4.25 -4.59
N LYS A 143 -2.07 -3.72 -5.72
CA LYS A 143 -2.21 -2.31 -6.09
C LYS A 143 -3.67 -1.87 -6.18
N ASN A 144 -4.49 -2.62 -6.90
CA ASN A 144 -5.92 -2.33 -7.07
C ASN A 144 -6.68 -2.36 -5.74
N SER A 145 -6.32 -3.29 -4.83
CA SER A 145 -6.83 -3.30 -3.47
C SER A 145 -6.48 -2.00 -2.72
N GLY A 146 -5.23 -1.54 -2.82
CA GLY A 146 -4.79 -0.28 -2.24
C GLY A 146 -5.59 0.92 -2.74
N LEU A 147 -5.78 1.05 -4.05
CA LEU A 147 -6.60 2.10 -4.67
C LEU A 147 -8.05 2.06 -4.16
N GLY A 148 -8.63 0.85 -4.05
CA GLY A 148 -9.98 0.67 -3.51
C GLY A 148 -10.13 1.17 -2.07
N PHE A 149 -9.11 1.04 -1.22
CA PHE A 149 -9.14 1.59 0.14
C PHE A 149 -9.20 3.13 0.12
N LEU A 150 -8.44 3.80 -0.74
CA LEU A 150 -8.45 5.27 -0.84
C LEU A 150 -9.84 5.81 -1.20
N ASP A 151 -10.58 5.13 -2.08
CA ASP A 151 -11.96 5.48 -2.43
C ASP A 151 -12.89 5.42 -1.22
N THR A 152 -12.70 4.44 -0.33
CA THR A 152 -13.53 4.30 0.88
C THR A 152 -13.31 5.45 1.87
N PHE A 153 -12.13 6.07 1.85
CA PHE A 153 -11.80 7.17 2.74
C PHE A 153 -12.60 8.43 2.41
N THR A 154 -12.66 8.77 1.12
CA THR A 154 -13.45 9.91 0.65
C THR A 154 -14.95 9.74 0.92
N LYS A 155 -15.47 8.52 0.72
CA LYS A 155 -16.88 8.19 0.99
C LYS A 155 -17.26 8.33 2.45
N TYR A 156 -16.35 8.04 3.39
CA TYR A 156 -16.59 8.22 4.82
C TYR A 156 -16.88 9.69 5.17
N TYR A 157 -16.00 10.61 4.76
CA TYR A 157 -16.18 12.03 5.06
C TYR A 157 -17.44 12.60 4.43
N ALA A 158 -17.74 12.24 3.19
CA ALA A 158 -18.96 12.68 2.51
C ALA A 158 -20.23 12.19 3.22
N THR A 159 -20.24 10.92 3.66
CA THR A 159 -21.39 10.35 4.38
C THR A 159 -21.57 10.98 5.76
N ARG A 160 -20.46 11.12 6.51
CA ARG A 160 -20.47 11.74 7.83
C ARG A 160 -20.94 13.19 7.77
N GLY A 161 -20.45 13.96 6.80
CA GLY A 161 -20.87 15.36 6.61
C GLY A 161 -22.37 15.50 6.35
N LYS A 162 -22.97 14.59 5.55
CA LYS A 162 -24.43 14.57 5.34
C LYS A 162 -25.19 14.29 6.63
N LEU A 163 -24.72 13.37 7.49
CA LEU A 163 -25.36 13.08 8.78
C LEU A 163 -25.26 14.25 9.74
N ILE A 164 -24.10 14.90 9.84
CA ILE A 164 -23.90 16.11 10.65
C ILE A 164 -24.82 17.25 10.21
N THR A 165 -24.96 17.48 8.90
CA THR A 165 -25.88 18.50 8.37
C THR A 165 -27.32 18.21 8.76
N LYS A 166 -27.75 16.94 8.72
CA LYS A 166 -29.09 16.53 9.14
C LYS A 166 -29.30 16.71 10.66
N LEU A 167 -28.28 16.31 11.44
CA LEU A 167 -28.31 16.48 12.90
C LEU A 167 -28.47 17.95 13.29
N ASN A 168 -27.72 18.86 12.65
CA ASN A 168 -27.84 20.30 12.92
C ASN A 168 -29.23 20.85 12.55
N LYS A 169 -29.86 20.27 11.51
CA LYS A 169 -31.22 20.69 11.11
C LYS A 169 -32.31 20.09 12.00
N TYR A 170 -32.11 18.89 12.54
CA TYR A 170 -33.09 18.14 13.31
C TYR A 170 -32.44 17.60 14.61
N PRO A 171 -32.09 18.48 15.58
CA PRO A 171 -31.29 18.09 16.75
C PRO A 171 -32.00 17.14 17.72
N ASN A 172 -33.35 17.08 17.66
CA ASN A 172 -34.16 16.24 18.54
C ASN A 172 -34.34 14.79 18.02
N VAL A 173 -33.76 14.45 16.86
CA VAL A 173 -33.83 13.10 16.26
C VAL A 173 -32.61 12.30 16.70
N ASP A 174 -32.76 11.46 17.72
CA ASP A 174 -31.69 10.66 18.32
C ASP A 174 -31.01 9.72 17.31
N ASP A 175 -31.72 9.26 16.30
CA ASP A 175 -31.19 8.37 15.26
C ASP A 175 -30.03 8.98 14.47
N TYR A 176 -29.97 10.31 14.32
CA TYR A 176 -28.82 10.95 13.68
C TYR A 176 -27.57 10.91 14.56
N HIS A 177 -27.70 11.04 15.87
CA HIS A 177 -26.60 10.87 16.81
C HIS A 177 -26.06 9.44 16.75
N ARG A 178 -26.96 8.46 16.84
CA ARG A 178 -26.60 7.03 16.77
C ARG A 178 -25.96 6.68 15.41
N GLY A 179 -26.55 7.18 14.32
CA GLY A 179 -26.02 6.92 12.97
C GLY A 179 -24.61 7.45 12.75
N ILE A 180 -24.23 8.57 13.37
CA ILE A 180 -22.87 9.11 13.32
C ILE A 180 -21.92 8.22 14.15
N ALA A 181 -22.32 7.82 15.36
CA ALA A 181 -21.53 6.96 16.22
C ALA A 181 -21.24 5.59 15.55
N GLU A 182 -22.28 4.96 15.01
CA GLU A 182 -22.18 3.68 14.28
C GLU A 182 -21.30 3.81 13.02
N LEU A 183 -21.42 4.93 12.29
CA LEU A 183 -20.57 5.18 11.12
C LEU A 183 -19.10 5.30 11.51
N ASP A 184 -18.79 5.99 12.60
CA ASP A 184 -17.45 6.21 13.10
C ASP A 184 -16.85 4.88 13.63
N GLU A 185 -17.61 4.09 14.39
CA GLU A 185 -17.21 2.78 14.89
C GLU A 185 -16.94 1.79 13.74
N LYS A 186 -17.89 1.68 12.80
CA LYS A 186 -17.71 0.86 11.60
C LYS A 186 -16.48 1.27 10.80
N LYS A 187 -16.26 2.59 10.64
CA LYS A 187 -15.07 3.07 9.91
C LYS A 187 -13.78 2.71 10.63
N HIS A 188 -13.74 2.87 11.94
CA HIS A 188 -12.58 2.48 12.75
C HIS A 188 -12.26 0.98 12.60
N LEU A 189 -13.28 0.12 12.69
CA LEU A 189 -13.14 -1.33 12.48
C LEU A 189 -12.57 -1.63 11.08
N LEU A 190 -13.12 -1.02 10.03
CA LEU A 190 -12.65 -1.21 8.66
C LEU A 190 -11.19 -0.73 8.46
N LEU A 191 -10.79 0.37 9.10
CA LEU A 191 -9.40 0.84 9.06
C LEU A 191 -8.45 -0.14 9.74
N ARG A 192 -8.85 -0.74 10.86
CA ARG A 192 -8.07 -1.79 11.50
C ARG A 192 -7.92 -3.03 10.61
N HIS A 193 -8.98 -3.45 9.92
CA HIS A 193 -8.89 -4.53 8.93
C HIS A 193 -7.98 -4.14 7.77
N CYS A 194 -8.03 -2.91 7.29
CA CYS A 194 -7.10 -2.41 6.28
C CYS A 194 -5.63 -2.55 6.71
N CYS A 195 -5.29 -2.30 7.99
CA CYS A 195 -3.93 -2.56 8.49
C CYS A 195 -3.52 -4.02 8.32
N LEU A 196 -4.44 -4.97 8.61
CA LEU A 196 -4.17 -6.40 8.45
C LEU A 196 -4.03 -6.80 6.99
N ASP A 197 -4.87 -6.25 6.11
CA ASP A 197 -4.83 -6.54 4.68
C ASP A 197 -3.53 -6.04 4.06
N LEU A 198 -3.10 -4.81 4.38
CA LEU A 198 -1.82 -4.27 3.94
C LEU A 198 -0.65 -5.13 4.44
N ARG A 199 -0.64 -5.51 5.74
CA ARG A 199 0.37 -6.41 6.29
C ARG A 199 0.40 -7.74 5.56
N ASN A 200 -0.77 -8.34 5.33
CA ASN A 200 -0.88 -9.64 4.67
C ASN A 200 -0.39 -9.56 3.21
N ASN A 201 -0.72 -8.49 2.48
CA ASN A 201 -0.22 -8.25 1.14
C ASN A 201 1.31 -8.22 1.13
N TYR A 202 1.95 -7.44 2.02
CA TYR A 202 3.41 -7.42 2.11
C TYR A 202 3.99 -8.80 2.46
N ALA A 203 3.39 -9.52 3.41
CA ALA A 203 3.91 -10.82 3.85
C ALA A 203 3.81 -11.89 2.76
N VAL A 204 2.66 -11.98 2.08
CA VAL A 204 2.44 -12.96 1.01
C VAL A 204 3.32 -12.66 -0.19
N LEU A 205 3.39 -11.41 -0.62
CA LEU A 205 4.22 -11.01 -1.75
C LEU A 205 5.71 -11.20 -1.45
N PHE A 206 6.15 -10.85 -0.23
CA PHE A 206 7.53 -11.09 0.21
C PHE A 206 7.90 -12.56 0.16
N ASP A 207 7.05 -13.45 0.68
CA ASP A 207 7.26 -14.90 0.67
C ASP A 207 7.30 -15.45 -0.76
N MET A 208 6.33 -15.06 -1.60
CA MET A 208 6.23 -15.52 -2.99
C MET A 208 7.43 -15.07 -3.84
N ILE A 209 7.84 -13.81 -3.72
CA ILE A 209 8.99 -13.27 -4.46
C ILE A 209 10.27 -13.94 -3.99
N THR A 210 10.47 -14.08 -2.67
CA THR A 210 11.69 -14.68 -2.11
C THR A 210 11.86 -16.12 -2.54
N LYS A 211 10.79 -16.91 -2.53
CA LYS A 211 10.81 -18.32 -2.96
C LYS A 211 11.09 -18.51 -4.46
N ASN A 212 10.71 -17.52 -5.26
CA ASN A 212 10.81 -17.60 -6.72
C ASN A 212 11.86 -16.65 -7.31
N LYS A 213 12.73 -16.02 -6.48
CA LYS A 213 13.67 -14.97 -6.90
C LYS A 213 14.49 -15.39 -8.14
N ASP A 214 15.09 -16.57 -8.11
CA ASP A 214 15.91 -17.09 -9.23
C ASP A 214 15.12 -17.20 -10.55
N ARG A 215 13.84 -17.58 -10.46
CA ARG A 215 12.97 -17.72 -11.64
C ARG A 215 12.43 -16.37 -12.12
N LEU A 216 12.29 -15.41 -11.21
CA LEU A 216 11.93 -14.04 -11.57
C LEU A 216 13.06 -13.34 -12.31
N GLU A 217 14.32 -13.60 -11.93
CA GLU A 217 15.51 -13.02 -12.56
C GLU A 217 15.91 -13.77 -13.83
N LYS A 218 15.85 -15.11 -13.80
CA LYS A 218 16.32 -15.99 -14.89
C LYS A 218 15.33 -17.12 -15.18
N PRO A 219 14.17 -16.82 -15.78
CA PRO A 219 13.08 -17.80 -15.94
C PRO A 219 13.45 -19.03 -16.76
N ARG A 220 14.45 -18.94 -17.65
CA ARG A 220 14.92 -20.04 -18.51
C ARG A 220 16.27 -20.62 -18.08
N GLY A 221 16.90 -20.13 -17.01
CA GLY A 221 18.28 -20.45 -16.62
C GLY A 221 18.50 -21.80 -15.90
N LEU A 222 17.45 -22.58 -15.62
CA LEU A 222 17.54 -23.83 -14.85
C LEU A 222 17.47 -25.13 -15.70
N SER A 223 17.55 -25.03 -17.02
CA SER A 223 17.43 -26.19 -17.93
C SER A 223 18.67 -27.13 -17.99
N ASN A 224 19.80 -26.76 -17.39
CA ASN A 224 21.08 -27.50 -17.62
C ASN A 224 21.38 -28.62 -16.62
N HIS A 225 20.51 -28.93 -15.66
CA HIS A 225 20.79 -30.01 -14.69
C HIS A 225 20.06 -31.33 -14.96
N ILE A 226 19.21 -31.42 -15.99
CA ILE A 226 18.47 -32.67 -16.29
C ILE A 226 19.10 -33.46 -17.45
N SER A 227 20.03 -32.90 -18.22
CA SER A 227 20.65 -33.58 -19.38
C SER A 227 21.82 -34.47 -19.05
N SER A 228 22.16 -34.73 -17.78
CA SER A 228 23.31 -35.56 -17.37
C SER A 228 22.93 -36.89 -16.68
N MET A 229 21.67 -37.32 -16.82
CA MET A 229 21.22 -38.62 -16.26
C MET A 229 20.59 -39.52 -17.34
N TYR A 230 21.30 -39.72 -18.46
CA TYR A 230 21.08 -40.88 -19.35
C TYR A 230 22.41 -41.35 -19.91
#